data_c34470da3b00031146b7d256f6948f5c
#
_entry.id   c34470da3b00031146b7d256f6948f5c
#
_cell.length_a   1.000
_cell.length_b   1.000
_cell.length_c   1.000
_cell.angle_alpha   90.00
_cell.angle_beta   90.00
_cell.angle_gamma   90.00
#
_symmetry.space_group_name_H-M   'P 1'
#
loop_
_entity.id
_entity.type
_entity.pdbx_description
1 polymer ?
#
loop_
_entity_poly.entity_id
_entity_poly.type
_entity_poly.pdbx_seq_one_letter_code
_entity_poly.pdbx_strand_id
1 'polypeptide(L)'
;KANKKIIFRATLPLLISFVKDEVNILSNESSQIIRLLNSIKSESKYQALSIKDGNQKFLDLINISINDGVYKCGFARNQSAYEKASKNLFAAINEIENLLQKNKGDWIFGEELTYADIYLFPTLIRWELIYSKLFKCTEQELSSFEKIIEWRLKFFKLSNVNRTCFDNEWKKDYYKALFPLNPNQIIPVLPSLRAIMKVET
;
A
#
# COMPACT_ATOMS: atom_id res chain seq x y z
N LYS A 1 20.34 19.11 -30.55
CA LYS A 1 19.32 18.73 -29.54
C LYS A 1 20.01 17.78 -28.58
N ALA A 2 20.29 18.22 -27.34
CA ALA A 2 20.96 17.42 -26.34
C ALA A 2 20.04 16.26 -25.91
N ASN A 3 20.48 15.03 -26.15
CA ASN A 3 19.86 13.84 -25.60
C ASN A 3 19.97 13.89 -24.07
N LYS A 4 18.91 14.26 -23.39
CA LYS A 4 18.82 14.19 -21.95
C LYS A 4 18.86 12.72 -21.57
N LYS A 5 20.02 12.21 -21.14
CA LYS A 5 20.17 10.86 -20.64
C LYS A 5 19.35 10.75 -19.36
N ILE A 6 18.17 10.19 -19.46
CA ILE A 6 17.31 9.93 -18.29
C ILE A 6 17.93 8.75 -17.56
N ILE A 7 18.51 9.00 -16.40
CA ILE A 7 19.06 7.95 -15.54
C ILE A 7 17.88 7.43 -14.71
N PHE A 8 17.30 6.32 -15.13
CA PHE A 8 16.34 5.60 -14.30
C PHE A 8 17.09 4.76 -13.25
N ARG A 9 16.68 4.88 -11.98
CA ARG A 9 17.00 3.83 -11.01
C ARG A 9 16.22 2.58 -11.42
N ALA A 10 16.87 1.42 -11.40
CA ALA A 10 16.23 0.14 -11.65
C ALA A 10 15.36 -0.24 -10.44
N THR A 11 14.17 0.34 -10.36
CA THR A 11 13.17 0.10 -9.30
C THR A 11 11.87 -0.44 -9.89
N LEU A 12 11.15 -1.21 -9.10
CA LEU A 12 9.80 -1.66 -9.44
C LEU A 12 8.78 -0.83 -8.60
N PRO A 13 7.57 -0.63 -9.12
CA PRO A 13 7.04 -1.07 -10.42
C PRO A 13 7.61 -0.29 -11.61
N LEU A 14 7.52 -0.85 -12.82
CA LEU A 14 7.96 -0.22 -14.06
C LEU A 14 6.80 -0.26 -15.08
N LEU A 15 6.37 0.91 -15.54
CA LEU A 15 5.38 1.04 -16.62
C LEU A 15 6.11 1.29 -17.94
N ILE A 16 5.85 0.43 -18.91
CA ILE A 16 6.40 0.53 -20.26
C ILE A 16 5.28 0.55 -21.30
N SER A 17 5.55 1.14 -22.45
CA SER A 17 4.68 1.04 -23.62
C SER A 17 5.45 0.43 -24.79
N PHE A 18 4.75 -0.31 -25.63
CA PHE A 18 5.24 -0.85 -26.89
C PHE A 18 4.58 -0.11 -28.04
N VAL A 19 5.38 0.56 -28.85
CA VAL A 19 4.89 1.29 -30.03
C VAL A 19 5.80 0.92 -31.21
N LYS A 20 5.28 0.22 -32.22
CA LYS A 20 6.01 -0.15 -33.46
C LYS A 20 7.42 -0.72 -33.17
N ASP A 21 7.50 -1.79 -32.41
CA ASP A 21 8.74 -2.46 -32.01
C ASP A 21 9.69 -1.66 -31.09
N GLU A 22 9.30 -0.47 -30.67
CA GLU A 22 10.04 0.31 -29.70
C GLU A 22 9.45 0.13 -28.29
N VAL A 23 10.34 -0.03 -27.30
CA VAL A 23 10.00 -0.10 -25.88
C VAL A 23 10.28 1.26 -25.26
N ASN A 24 9.25 1.90 -24.75
CA ASN A 24 9.36 3.18 -24.06
C ASN A 24 9.06 3.02 -22.58
N ILE A 25 9.98 3.47 -21.72
CA ILE A 25 9.74 3.55 -20.28
C ILE A 25 8.91 4.80 -19.99
N LEU A 26 7.72 4.61 -19.43
CA LEU A 26 6.80 5.68 -19.10
C LEU A 26 7.05 6.21 -17.68
N SER A 27 7.15 5.31 -16.71
CA SER A 27 7.48 5.66 -15.32
C SER A 27 7.90 4.44 -14.52
N ASN A 28 8.72 4.66 -13.48
CA ASN A 28 9.01 3.70 -12.42
C ASN A 28 8.60 4.22 -11.02
N GLU A 29 7.85 5.32 -10.98
CA GLU A 29 7.28 5.88 -9.76
C GLU A 29 5.83 5.43 -9.61
N SER A 30 5.51 4.64 -8.57
CA SER A 30 4.17 4.05 -8.38
C SER A 30 3.05 5.09 -8.38
N SER A 31 3.27 6.25 -7.78
CA SER A 31 2.30 7.35 -7.75
C SER A 31 2.00 7.91 -9.14
N GLN A 32 3.02 8.04 -9.99
CA GLN A 32 2.85 8.48 -11.38
C GLN A 32 2.19 7.39 -12.22
N ILE A 33 2.56 6.13 -12.01
CA ILE A 33 1.97 4.98 -12.73
C ILE A 33 0.47 4.91 -12.48
N ILE A 34 0.02 5.05 -11.23
CA ILE A 34 -1.41 5.04 -10.89
C ILE A 34 -2.15 6.17 -11.60
N ARG A 35 -1.58 7.39 -11.63
CA ARG A 35 -2.18 8.53 -12.33
C ARG A 35 -2.22 8.33 -13.85
N LEU A 36 -1.14 7.82 -14.44
CA LEU A 36 -1.10 7.48 -15.87
C LEU A 36 -2.16 6.44 -16.23
N LEU A 37 -2.25 5.36 -15.47
CA LEU A 37 -3.26 4.31 -15.69
C LEU A 37 -4.68 4.85 -15.57
N ASN A 38 -4.94 5.73 -14.59
CA ASN A 38 -6.25 6.36 -14.43
C ASN A 38 -6.60 7.35 -15.56
N SER A 39 -5.60 7.92 -16.23
CA SER A 39 -5.81 8.83 -17.37
C SER A 39 -6.12 8.12 -18.69
N ILE A 40 -5.87 6.80 -18.77
CA ILE A 40 -6.14 6.02 -19.98
C ILE A 40 -7.65 5.86 -20.12
N LYS A 41 -8.21 6.47 -21.16
CA LYS A 41 -9.60 6.23 -21.55
C LYS A 41 -9.71 4.82 -22.11
N SER A 42 -10.39 3.95 -21.38
CA SER A 42 -10.67 2.59 -21.80
C SER A 42 -12.06 2.51 -22.40
N GLU A 43 -12.19 1.93 -23.60
CA GLU A 43 -13.47 1.52 -24.17
C GLU A 43 -14.04 0.26 -23.49
N SER A 44 -13.33 -0.26 -22.50
CA SER A 44 -13.70 -1.47 -21.78
C SER A 44 -14.96 -1.23 -20.92
N LYS A 45 -15.74 -2.30 -20.68
CA LYS A 45 -16.87 -2.33 -19.73
C LYS A 45 -16.50 -1.93 -18.29
N TYR A 46 -15.24 -1.80 -17.98
CA TYR A 46 -14.73 -1.35 -16.69
C TYR A 46 -14.69 0.17 -16.72
N GLN A 47 -15.72 0.78 -16.14
CA GLN A 47 -15.71 2.20 -15.87
C GLN A 47 -14.49 2.53 -15.03
N ALA A 48 -13.60 3.39 -15.53
CA ALA A 48 -12.50 3.89 -14.73
C ALA A 48 -13.10 4.48 -13.44
N LEU A 49 -12.61 4.01 -12.28
CA LEU A 49 -13.04 4.59 -11.02
C LEU A 49 -12.76 6.09 -11.09
N SER A 50 -13.78 6.92 -10.84
CA SER A 50 -13.58 8.35 -10.72
C SER A 50 -12.75 8.60 -9.46
N ILE A 51 -11.44 8.69 -9.64
CA ILE A 51 -10.50 8.91 -8.55
C ILE A 51 -10.25 10.40 -8.47
N LYS A 52 -10.69 11.03 -7.40
CA LYS A 52 -10.40 12.45 -7.15
C LYS A 52 -8.99 12.63 -6.62
N ASP A 53 -8.39 13.77 -6.98
CA ASP A 53 -7.15 14.22 -6.36
C ASP A 53 -7.41 14.51 -4.87
N GLY A 54 -6.72 13.75 -4.02
CA GLY A 54 -6.72 14.02 -2.59
C GLY A 54 -5.82 15.21 -2.23
N ASN A 55 -5.87 15.61 -0.97
CA ASN A 55 -4.94 16.61 -0.42
C ASN A 55 -3.49 16.08 -0.49
N GLN A 56 -2.59 16.76 -1.22
CA GLN A 56 -1.21 16.32 -1.43
C GLN A 56 -0.45 16.10 -0.11
N LYS A 57 -0.65 16.97 0.89
CA LYS A 57 -0.02 16.79 2.21
C LYS A 57 -0.42 15.47 2.87
N PHE A 58 -1.64 15.04 2.61
CA PHE A 58 -2.15 13.79 3.15
C PHE A 58 -1.61 12.56 2.39
N LEU A 59 -1.48 12.68 1.07
CA LEU A 59 -0.79 11.66 0.27
C LEU A 59 0.67 11.49 0.73
N ASP A 60 1.34 12.61 1.02
CA ASP A 60 2.70 12.59 1.57
C ASP A 60 2.75 11.95 2.97
N LEU A 61 1.76 12.23 3.82
CA LEU A 61 1.63 11.56 5.13
C LEU A 61 1.52 10.05 4.97
N ILE A 62 0.63 9.58 4.10
CA ILE A 62 0.46 8.14 3.83
C ILE A 62 1.78 7.54 3.33
N ASN A 63 2.40 8.14 2.34
CA ASN A 63 3.62 7.60 1.75
C ASN A 63 4.78 7.60 2.73
N ILE A 64 5.07 8.73 3.38
CA ILE A 64 6.27 8.91 4.22
C ILE A 64 6.12 8.24 5.58
N SER A 65 4.92 8.33 6.19
CA SER A 65 4.72 7.89 7.58
C SER A 65 4.10 6.50 7.69
N ILE A 66 3.36 6.03 6.68
CA ILE A 66 2.76 4.70 6.69
C ILE A 66 3.49 3.77 5.72
N ASN A 67 3.48 4.03 4.42
CA ASN A 67 4.05 3.12 3.43
C ASN A 67 5.56 2.94 3.61
N ASP A 68 6.31 4.03 3.76
CA ASP A 68 7.72 3.97 4.15
C ASP A 68 7.92 3.69 5.64
N GLY A 69 6.95 4.09 6.47
CA GLY A 69 6.97 3.97 7.92
C GLY A 69 7.16 2.52 8.38
N VAL A 70 6.43 1.58 7.78
CA VAL A 70 6.57 0.16 8.09
C VAL A 70 8.00 -0.34 7.81
N TYR A 71 8.62 0.11 6.72
CA TYR A 71 10.02 -0.22 6.40
C TYR A 71 11.00 0.44 7.35
N LYS A 72 10.74 1.68 7.79
CA LYS A 72 11.56 2.35 8.80
C LYS A 72 11.54 1.61 10.14
N CYS A 73 10.41 1.02 10.53
CA CYS A 73 10.31 0.14 11.69
C CYS A 73 11.15 -1.12 11.49
N GLY A 74 10.91 -1.86 10.39
CA GLY A 74 11.56 -3.14 10.12
C GLY A 74 13.08 -3.04 10.02
N PHE A 75 13.59 -2.04 9.32
CA PHE A 75 15.02 -1.84 9.06
C PHE A 75 15.71 -0.88 10.04
N ALA A 76 15.07 -0.52 11.15
CA ALA A 76 15.71 0.27 12.19
C ALA A 76 16.95 -0.43 12.75
N ARG A 77 18.06 0.31 12.84
CA ARG A 77 19.36 -0.25 13.25
C ARG A 77 19.63 -0.17 14.75
N ASN A 78 18.78 0.54 15.48
CA ASN A 78 18.87 0.67 16.94
C ASN A 78 17.49 0.96 17.51
N GLN A 79 17.36 0.79 18.83
CA GLN A 79 16.11 0.92 19.56
C GLN A 79 15.48 2.30 19.39
N SER A 80 16.23 3.36 19.54
CA SER A 80 15.73 4.75 19.42
C SER A 80 15.18 5.08 18.03
N ALA A 81 15.84 4.58 16.97
CA ALA A 81 15.35 4.74 15.60
C ALA A 81 14.04 3.96 15.38
N TYR A 82 13.95 2.75 15.94
CA TYR A 82 12.73 1.95 15.88
C TYR A 82 11.56 2.63 16.61
N GLU A 83 11.75 3.06 17.84
CA GLU A 83 10.72 3.73 18.64
C GLU A 83 10.21 5.00 17.96
N LYS A 84 11.12 5.79 17.41
CA LYS A 84 10.75 6.99 16.62
C LYS A 84 9.93 6.63 15.38
N ALA A 85 10.33 5.58 14.66
CA ALA A 85 9.62 5.13 13.47
C ALA A 85 8.23 4.59 13.83
N SER A 86 8.13 3.77 14.88
CA SER A 86 6.86 3.22 15.39
C SER A 86 5.90 4.33 15.80
N LYS A 87 6.36 5.26 16.64
CA LYS A 87 5.55 6.40 17.08
C LYS A 87 5.00 7.22 15.91
N ASN A 88 5.83 7.50 14.91
CA ASN A 88 5.40 8.27 13.74
C ASN A 88 4.38 7.48 12.90
N LEU A 89 4.61 6.19 12.72
CA LEU A 89 3.71 5.30 11.98
C LEU A 89 2.33 5.23 12.64
N PHE A 90 2.28 4.97 13.94
CA PHE A 90 1.00 4.85 14.64
C PHE A 90 0.30 6.20 14.83
N ALA A 91 1.03 7.31 14.94
CA ALA A 91 0.43 8.64 14.89
C ALA A 91 -0.29 8.90 13.56
N ALA A 92 0.32 8.50 12.43
CA ALA A 92 -0.30 8.63 11.11
C ALA A 92 -1.52 7.69 10.96
N ILE A 93 -1.44 6.45 11.45
CA ILE A 93 -2.59 5.52 11.45
C ILE A 93 -3.75 6.08 12.29
N ASN A 94 -3.47 6.64 13.46
CA ASN A 94 -4.49 7.31 14.28
C ASN A 94 -5.12 8.52 13.57
N GLU A 95 -4.35 9.27 12.77
CA GLU A 95 -4.90 10.37 11.97
C GLU A 95 -5.89 9.86 10.91
N ILE A 96 -5.56 8.76 10.25
CA ILE A 96 -6.48 8.09 9.30
C ILE A 96 -7.75 7.63 9.99
N GLU A 97 -7.63 6.92 11.12
CA GLU A 97 -8.79 6.46 11.91
C GLU A 97 -9.71 7.62 12.28
N ASN A 98 -9.14 8.72 12.79
CA ASN A 98 -9.89 9.92 13.16
C ASN A 98 -10.59 10.58 11.96
N LEU A 99 -9.97 10.56 10.78
CA LEU A 99 -10.61 11.08 9.57
C LEU A 99 -11.79 10.20 9.16
N LEU A 100 -11.62 8.90 9.12
CA LEU A 100 -12.67 7.96 8.79
C LEU A 100 -13.83 8.04 9.80
N GLN A 101 -13.56 8.27 11.08
CA GLN A 101 -14.60 8.48 12.10
C GLN A 101 -15.41 9.77 11.89
N LYS A 102 -14.75 10.83 11.44
CA LYS A 102 -15.39 12.13 11.21
C LYS A 102 -16.17 12.20 9.91
N ASN A 103 -15.80 11.39 8.93
CA ASN A 103 -16.44 11.38 7.63
C ASN A 103 -17.77 10.63 7.66
N LYS A 104 -18.73 11.11 6.86
CA LYS A 104 -20.01 10.42 6.68
C LYS A 104 -19.98 9.36 5.58
N GLY A 105 -18.91 9.33 4.78
CA GLY A 105 -18.75 8.42 3.65
C GLY A 105 -17.86 7.22 3.96
N ASP A 106 -17.66 6.42 2.94
CA ASP A 106 -16.98 5.12 3.00
C ASP A 106 -15.46 5.21 2.83
N TRP A 107 -14.96 6.37 2.39
CA TRP A 107 -13.56 6.57 1.99
C TRP A 107 -12.89 7.64 2.84
N ILE A 108 -11.56 7.71 2.77
CA ILE A 108 -10.75 8.61 3.61
C ILE A 108 -11.24 10.07 3.55
N PHE A 109 -11.71 10.53 2.39
CA PHE A 109 -12.20 11.89 2.21
C PHE A 109 -13.71 12.01 1.95
N GLY A 110 -14.51 11.02 2.35
CA GLY A 110 -15.96 11.03 2.27
C GLY A 110 -16.54 9.95 1.36
N GLU A 111 -17.46 10.32 0.46
CA GLU A 111 -18.23 9.35 -0.34
C GLU A 111 -17.49 8.86 -1.58
N GLU A 112 -16.42 9.51 -2.00
CA GLU A 112 -15.72 9.21 -3.24
C GLU A 112 -14.33 8.62 -2.98
N LEU A 113 -14.00 7.57 -3.73
CA LEU A 113 -12.67 6.96 -3.72
C LEU A 113 -11.62 7.95 -4.21
N THR A 114 -10.51 8.06 -3.47
CA THR A 114 -9.41 8.97 -3.79
C THR A 114 -8.07 8.23 -3.94
N TYR A 115 -7.05 8.93 -4.41
CA TYR A 115 -5.69 8.39 -4.44
C TYR A 115 -5.18 8.03 -3.04
N ALA A 116 -5.66 8.67 -1.98
CA ALA A 116 -5.30 8.35 -0.61
C ALA A 116 -5.69 6.90 -0.26
N ASP A 117 -6.90 6.50 -0.65
CA ASP A 117 -7.40 5.14 -0.44
C ASP A 117 -6.54 4.11 -1.20
N ILE A 118 -6.20 4.42 -2.45
CA ILE A 118 -5.41 3.54 -3.31
C ILE A 118 -3.97 3.39 -2.77
N TYR A 119 -3.36 4.48 -2.25
CA TYR A 119 -2.00 4.43 -1.73
C TYR A 119 -1.92 3.73 -0.38
N LEU A 120 -2.95 3.83 0.44
CA LEU A 120 -2.99 3.25 1.79
C LEU A 120 -3.28 1.74 1.76
N PHE A 121 -4.21 1.31 0.91
CA PHE A 121 -4.71 -0.06 0.91
C PHE A 121 -3.61 -1.13 0.78
N PRO A 122 -2.62 -1.03 -0.12
CA PRO A 122 -1.57 -2.03 -0.28
C PRO A 122 -0.77 -2.29 1.01
N THR A 123 -0.58 -1.28 1.84
CA THR A 123 0.11 -1.43 3.12
C THR A 123 -0.79 -2.08 4.16
N LEU A 124 -2.00 -1.58 4.32
CA LEU A 124 -2.89 -2.10 5.37
C LEU A 124 -3.44 -3.50 5.09
N ILE A 125 -3.57 -3.91 3.82
CA ILE A 125 -4.01 -5.28 3.50
C ILE A 125 -2.94 -6.34 3.81
N ARG A 126 -1.67 -5.94 3.87
CA ARG A 126 -0.54 -6.82 4.22
C ARG A 126 -0.18 -6.80 5.71
N TRP A 127 -0.89 -6.01 6.52
CA TRP A 127 -0.48 -5.68 7.88
C TRP A 127 -0.24 -6.91 8.75
N GLU A 128 -1.27 -7.75 8.94
CA GLU A 128 -1.21 -8.91 9.83
C GLU A 128 -0.27 -10.01 9.31
N LEU A 129 -0.13 -10.11 7.98
CA LEU A 129 0.67 -11.15 7.35
C LEU A 129 2.16 -10.79 7.32
N ILE A 130 2.49 -9.50 7.20
CA ILE A 130 3.85 -9.03 6.93
C ILE A 130 4.30 -8.02 7.98
N TYR A 131 3.68 -6.84 8.04
CA TYR A 131 4.28 -5.70 8.73
C TYR A 131 4.23 -5.84 10.25
N SER A 132 3.15 -6.37 10.82
CA SER A 132 3.10 -6.62 12.26
C SER A 132 4.11 -7.70 12.70
N LYS A 133 4.39 -8.70 11.88
CA LYS A 133 5.26 -9.83 12.24
C LYS A 133 6.71 -9.58 11.85
N LEU A 134 6.97 -9.38 10.57
CA LEU A 134 8.33 -9.28 10.04
C LEU A 134 8.99 -7.93 10.36
N PHE A 135 8.20 -6.85 10.29
CA PHE A 135 8.68 -5.48 10.46
C PHE A 135 8.47 -4.91 11.87
N LYS A 136 7.91 -5.69 12.79
CA LYS A 136 7.68 -5.29 14.20
C LYS A 136 6.78 -4.06 14.36
N CYS A 137 5.79 -3.89 13.48
CA CYS A 137 4.80 -2.81 13.60
C CYS A 137 3.71 -3.24 14.61
N THR A 138 4.03 -3.19 15.91
CA THR A 138 3.28 -3.86 16.99
C THR A 138 2.88 -2.95 18.15
N GLU A 139 3.04 -1.63 18.02
CA GLU A 139 2.67 -0.70 19.08
C GLU A 139 1.18 -0.79 19.43
N GLN A 140 0.34 -0.99 18.42
CA GLN A 140 -1.09 -1.29 18.55
C GLN A 140 -1.49 -2.38 17.55
N GLU A 141 -2.48 -3.17 17.89
CA GLU A 141 -3.10 -4.12 16.96
C GLU A 141 -3.96 -3.35 15.94
N LEU A 142 -3.84 -3.69 14.65
CA LEU A 142 -4.64 -3.01 13.62
C LEU A 142 -6.14 -3.19 13.85
N SER A 143 -6.54 -4.29 14.48
CA SER A 143 -7.92 -4.59 14.86
C SER A 143 -8.53 -3.59 15.85
N SER A 144 -7.72 -2.79 16.55
CA SER A 144 -8.20 -1.72 17.45
C SER A 144 -8.67 -0.45 16.72
N PHE A 145 -8.38 -0.35 15.42
CA PHE A 145 -8.78 0.77 14.56
C PHE A 145 -10.04 0.40 13.77
N GLU A 146 -11.19 0.52 14.40
CA GLU A 146 -12.47 0.00 13.88
C GLU A 146 -12.82 0.54 12.50
N LYS A 147 -12.64 1.85 12.27
CA LYS A 147 -12.97 2.48 10.98
C LYS A 147 -12.00 2.10 9.87
N ILE A 148 -10.74 1.93 10.20
CA ILE A 148 -9.75 1.39 9.26
C ILE A 148 -10.11 -0.05 8.86
N ILE A 149 -10.55 -0.89 9.80
CA ILE A 149 -10.97 -2.27 9.49
C ILE A 149 -12.21 -2.28 8.60
N GLU A 150 -13.22 -1.45 8.90
CA GLU A 150 -14.42 -1.30 8.05
C GLU A 150 -14.04 -0.82 6.64
N TRP A 151 -13.26 0.25 6.54
CA TRP A 151 -12.75 0.79 5.28
C TRP A 151 -11.95 -0.24 4.47
N ARG A 152 -11.02 -0.96 5.12
CA ARG A 152 -10.18 -1.98 4.49
C ARG A 152 -11.02 -3.12 3.91
N LEU A 153 -12.02 -3.58 4.65
CA LEU A 153 -12.95 -4.60 4.19
C LEU A 153 -13.76 -4.12 2.99
N LYS A 154 -14.24 -2.89 3.03
CA LYS A 154 -14.98 -2.29 1.93
C LYS A 154 -14.13 -2.16 0.67
N PHE A 155 -12.88 -1.69 0.80
CA PHE A 155 -11.94 -1.61 -0.31
C PHE A 155 -11.64 -3.01 -0.90
N PHE A 156 -11.40 -4.01 -0.05
CA PHE A 156 -11.16 -5.39 -0.47
C PHE A 156 -12.31 -5.99 -1.26
N LYS A 157 -13.55 -5.59 -0.97
CA LYS A 157 -14.77 -6.01 -1.66
C LYS A 157 -15.03 -5.31 -2.99
N LEU A 158 -14.29 -4.26 -3.34
CA LEU A 158 -14.39 -3.65 -4.65
C LEU A 158 -14.13 -4.67 -5.76
N SER A 159 -14.84 -4.51 -6.87
CA SER A 159 -14.74 -5.43 -8.02
C SER A 159 -13.28 -5.68 -8.41
N ASN A 160 -12.91 -6.94 -8.44
CA ASN A 160 -11.58 -7.45 -8.81
C ASN A 160 -10.41 -7.11 -7.86
N VAL A 161 -10.58 -6.29 -6.81
CA VAL A 161 -9.48 -5.98 -5.88
C VAL A 161 -8.99 -7.25 -5.17
N ASN A 162 -9.90 -8.08 -4.67
CA ASN A 162 -9.55 -9.33 -4.00
C ASN A 162 -8.72 -10.28 -4.88
N ARG A 163 -8.92 -10.24 -6.21
CA ARG A 163 -8.18 -11.06 -7.17
C ARG A 163 -6.73 -10.61 -7.36
N THR A 164 -6.40 -9.38 -6.94
CA THR A 164 -5.03 -8.84 -6.97
C THR A 164 -4.26 -9.09 -5.67
N CYS A 165 -4.91 -9.70 -4.67
CA CYS A 165 -4.36 -9.92 -3.34
C CYS A 165 -3.80 -11.35 -3.22
N PHE A 166 -2.55 -11.53 -3.58
CA PHE A 166 -1.84 -12.83 -3.60
C PHE A 166 -1.09 -13.04 -2.28
N ASP A 167 -1.80 -13.37 -1.20
CA ASP A 167 -1.22 -13.45 0.15
C ASP A 167 -0.12 -14.50 0.30
N ASN A 168 -0.17 -15.61 -0.43
CA ASN A 168 0.88 -16.62 -0.43
C ASN A 168 2.17 -16.12 -1.08
N GLU A 169 2.04 -15.36 -2.19
CA GLU A 169 3.20 -14.76 -2.86
C GLU A 169 3.82 -13.67 -1.96
N TRP A 170 3.00 -12.82 -1.33
CA TRP A 170 3.53 -11.82 -0.38
C TRP A 170 4.32 -12.47 0.75
N LYS A 171 3.77 -13.51 1.40
CA LYS A 171 4.49 -14.25 2.45
C LYS A 171 5.81 -14.80 1.95
N LYS A 172 5.80 -15.44 0.78
CA LYS A 172 7.00 -16.00 0.18
C LYS A 172 8.05 -14.94 -0.12
N ASP A 173 7.65 -13.85 -0.80
CA ASP A 173 8.57 -12.81 -1.22
C ASP A 173 9.16 -12.05 -0.02
N TYR A 174 8.35 -11.62 0.93
CA TYR A 174 8.85 -10.87 2.08
C TYR A 174 9.71 -11.71 3.01
N TYR A 175 9.24 -12.91 3.40
CA TYR A 175 9.97 -13.73 4.37
C TYR A 175 11.22 -14.40 3.79
N LYS A 176 11.29 -14.64 2.47
CA LYS A 176 12.47 -15.25 1.84
C LYS A 176 13.46 -14.24 1.28
N ALA A 177 12.99 -13.09 0.76
CA ALA A 177 13.87 -12.13 0.14
C ALA A 177 14.52 -11.15 1.11
N LEU A 178 13.90 -10.87 2.26
CA LEU A 178 14.41 -9.88 3.21
C LEU A 178 15.35 -10.52 4.24
N PHE A 179 16.49 -10.99 3.79
CA PHE A 179 17.52 -11.65 4.62
C PHE A 179 17.86 -10.91 5.92
N PRO A 180 18.03 -9.57 5.95
CA PRO A 180 18.37 -8.89 7.21
C PRO A 180 17.30 -9.03 8.30
N LEU A 181 16.03 -9.22 7.92
CA LEU A 181 14.91 -9.34 8.85
C LEU A 181 14.59 -10.79 9.18
N ASN A 182 14.83 -11.71 8.27
CA ASN A 182 14.49 -13.12 8.39
C ASN A 182 15.61 -14.01 7.79
N PRO A 183 16.78 -14.09 8.43
CA PRO A 183 17.94 -14.78 7.87
C PRO A 183 17.70 -16.29 7.62
N ASN A 184 16.83 -16.90 8.39
CA ASN A 184 16.49 -18.33 8.26
C ASN A 184 15.40 -18.59 7.21
N GLN A 185 14.84 -17.56 6.56
CA GLN A 185 13.82 -17.65 5.52
C GLN A 185 12.57 -18.46 5.95
N ILE A 186 12.30 -18.52 7.25
CA ILE A 186 11.13 -19.23 7.80
C ILE A 186 9.88 -18.39 7.55
N ILE A 187 8.88 -18.98 6.90
CA ILE A 187 7.56 -18.38 6.75
C ILE A 187 6.70 -18.85 7.93
N PRO A 188 6.23 -17.95 8.81
CA PRO A 188 5.41 -18.35 9.94
C PRO A 188 4.06 -18.92 9.48
N VAL A 189 3.47 -19.78 10.29
CA VAL A 189 2.09 -20.23 10.07
C VAL A 189 1.15 -19.08 10.43
N LEU A 190 0.47 -18.56 9.43
CA LEU A 190 -0.43 -17.41 9.54
C LEU A 190 -1.81 -17.75 8.98
N PRO A 191 -2.88 -17.10 9.45
CA PRO A 191 -4.18 -17.25 8.84
C PRO A 191 -4.16 -16.78 7.37
N SER A 192 -5.06 -17.30 6.55
CA SER A 192 -5.23 -16.80 5.19
C SER A 192 -5.76 -15.36 5.20
N LEU A 193 -5.50 -14.61 4.12
CA LEU A 193 -6.06 -13.27 3.98
C LEU A 193 -7.59 -13.27 4.06
N ARG A 194 -8.26 -14.30 3.50
CA ARG A 194 -9.72 -14.44 3.57
C ARG A 194 -10.21 -14.58 5.01
N ALA A 195 -9.50 -15.37 5.83
CA ALA A 195 -9.84 -15.52 7.25
C ALA A 195 -9.67 -14.18 8.00
N ILE A 196 -8.59 -13.42 7.72
CA ILE A 196 -8.36 -12.09 8.30
C ILE A 196 -9.49 -11.13 7.91
N MET A 197 -9.89 -11.15 6.62
CA MET A 197 -10.93 -10.27 6.09
C MET A 197 -12.35 -10.75 6.39
N LYS A 198 -12.52 -11.91 7.06
CA LYS A 198 -13.83 -12.50 7.38
C LYS A 198 -14.76 -12.61 6.17
N VAL A 199 -14.21 -12.98 5.01
CA VAL A 199 -14.97 -13.17 3.77
C VAL A 199 -15.14 -14.67 3.55
N GLU A 200 -16.40 -15.13 3.55
CA GLU A 200 -16.75 -16.51 3.26
C GLU A 200 -16.37 -16.89 1.81
N THR A 201 -16.14 -18.17 1.60
CA THR A 201 -15.78 -18.77 0.30
C THR A 201 -16.93 -18.72 -0.70
#